data_11a555925354b126ff8a216286af3991
#
_entry.id   11a555925354b126ff8a216286af3991
#
_cell.length_a   1.000
_cell.length_b   1.000
_cell.length_c   1.000
_cell.angle_alpha   90.00
_cell.angle_beta   90.00
_cell.angle_gamma   90.00
#
_symmetry.space_group_name_H-M   'P 1'
#
loop_
_entity.id
_entity.type
_entity.pdbx_description
1 polymer ?
#
loop_
_entity_poly.entity_id
_entity_poly.type
_entity_poly.pdbx_seq_one_letter_code
_entity_poly.pdbx_strand_id
1 'polypeptide(L)'
;MDMFWKAMIGVIGLTAMTVGEVRAEEAPDMKNGEVIDCRYEQSDSGTSSSAFPSDDVFRPLMADPKQPQFFATYQSVQRREPTSTVTGVGKSVNVGSVGFGENFGFYSKRQGCNGWQVGLLAGVFSQFNLDAPSSDLINADYIVGIPLSWRHGAWSTRVRLYHQSSHVGDEFLLENPGFNRVNLSFEEVEAIVSYEYRWIRMYAGGGYLIHREPAQLDRHRVQWGMELRGPTVHSPFLGSMVPGLQLTPVLGADFKAFEELRWIINSNVIGGFEWSRPGAKRRFRFLVNYYRGFYPYGQFFSEKVESIGFGFYLAF
;
A
#
# COMPACT_ATOMS: atom_id res chain seq x y z
N MET A 1 -3.23 22.65 8.94
CA MET A 1 -1.79 22.49 8.78
C MET A 1 -1.08 22.14 10.09
N ASP A 2 -1.55 22.63 11.21
CA ASP A 2 -0.88 22.43 12.53
C ASP A 2 -0.98 21.03 13.16
N MET A 3 -2.01 20.26 12.85
CA MET A 3 -2.23 18.94 13.48
C MET A 3 -1.34 17.85 12.85
N PHE A 4 -1.03 17.95 11.55
CA PHE A 4 -0.17 17.00 10.83
C PHE A 4 1.28 17.05 11.31
N TRP A 5 1.83 18.27 11.48
CA TRP A 5 3.20 18.45 11.99
C TRP A 5 3.35 17.99 13.43
N LYS A 6 2.34 18.17 14.27
CA LYS A 6 2.36 17.71 15.67
C LYS A 6 2.34 16.18 15.80
N ALA A 7 1.56 15.48 14.95
CA ALA A 7 1.54 14.03 14.93
C ALA A 7 2.86 13.44 14.38
N MET A 8 3.43 14.05 13.34
CA MET A 8 4.71 13.62 12.76
C MET A 8 5.90 13.86 13.68
N ILE A 9 5.92 14.99 14.41
CA ILE A 9 6.96 15.30 15.41
C ILE A 9 6.85 14.36 16.61
N GLY A 10 5.65 13.95 17.01
CA GLY A 10 5.44 12.96 18.09
C GLY A 10 6.03 11.59 17.78
N VAL A 11 5.94 11.12 16.53
CA VAL A 11 6.52 9.85 16.09
C VAL A 11 8.05 9.94 15.96
N ILE A 12 8.58 11.08 15.54
CA ILE A 12 10.03 11.32 15.43
C ILE A 12 10.66 11.57 16.82
N GLY A 13 9.93 12.24 17.72
CA GLY A 13 10.41 12.54 19.07
C GLY A 13 10.56 11.32 19.98
N LEU A 14 9.78 10.25 19.77
CA LEU A 14 9.89 9.00 20.54
C LEU A 14 11.15 8.18 20.19
N THR A 15 11.77 8.42 19.03
CA THR A 15 13.00 7.74 18.60
C THR A 15 14.28 8.41 19.13
N ALA A 16 14.19 9.62 19.67
CA ALA A 16 15.37 10.38 20.14
C ALA A 16 15.76 10.13 21.62
N MET A 17 14.96 9.41 22.41
CA MET A 17 15.16 9.32 23.85
C MET A 17 15.91 8.09 24.37
N THR A 18 16.42 7.18 23.53
CA THR A 18 17.26 6.06 24.01
C THR A 18 18.37 5.71 23.03
N VAL A 19 19.26 6.65 22.74
CA VAL A 19 20.56 6.30 22.13
C VAL A 19 21.57 6.10 23.27
N GLY A 20 21.50 4.94 23.93
CA GLY A 20 22.68 4.34 24.53
C GLY A 20 23.58 3.87 23.37
N GLU A 21 24.91 4.04 23.55
CA GLU A 21 25.92 3.69 22.54
C GLU A 21 25.64 2.31 21.88
N VAL A 22 24.92 2.29 20.77
CA VAL A 22 24.90 1.16 19.86
C VAL A 22 26.19 1.27 19.07
N ARG A 23 27.16 0.40 19.32
CA ARG A 23 28.26 0.16 18.41
C ARG A 23 27.65 0.00 17.03
N ALA A 24 27.87 0.96 16.15
CA ALA A 24 27.54 0.85 14.74
C ALA A 24 28.31 -0.37 14.23
N GLU A 25 27.60 -1.48 14.01
CA GLU A 25 28.10 -2.54 13.16
C GLU A 25 28.29 -1.87 11.81
N GLU A 26 29.53 -1.86 11.33
CA GLU A 26 29.92 -1.19 10.09
C GLU A 26 28.91 -1.55 9.00
N ALA A 27 28.29 -0.52 8.43
CA ALA A 27 27.42 -0.70 7.29
C ALA A 27 28.22 -1.49 6.24
N PRO A 28 27.67 -2.60 5.72
CA PRO A 28 28.41 -3.44 4.77
C PRO A 28 28.88 -2.57 3.62
N ASP A 29 30.18 -2.72 3.31
CA ASP A 29 30.89 -1.96 2.28
C ASP A 29 30.14 -2.05 0.95
N MET A 30 29.47 -0.96 0.59
CA MET A 30 28.63 -0.84 -0.59
C MET A 30 29.50 -0.71 -1.83
N LYS A 31 29.95 -1.80 -2.36
CA LYS A 31 30.53 -1.85 -3.70
C LYS A 31 29.41 -1.80 -4.72
N ASN A 32 29.30 -0.67 -5.44
CA ASN A 32 28.51 -0.50 -6.66
C ASN A 32 26.99 -0.56 -6.56
N GLY A 33 26.33 0.29 -5.76
CA GLY A 33 24.90 0.57 -5.93
C GLY A 33 23.94 -0.59 -5.71
N GLU A 34 24.29 -1.55 -4.88
CA GLU A 34 23.49 -2.74 -4.63
C GLU A 34 22.20 -2.45 -3.85
N VAL A 35 21.15 -3.10 -4.28
CA VAL A 35 19.77 -2.96 -3.78
C VAL A 35 19.63 -3.55 -2.38
N ILE A 36 19.08 -2.79 -1.47
CA ILE A 36 19.06 -3.07 -0.03
C ILE A 36 18.32 -4.36 0.37
N ASP A 37 17.34 -4.82 -0.39
CA ASP A 37 16.51 -5.97 -0.03
C ASP A 37 17.05 -7.32 -0.56
N CYS A 38 18.11 -7.32 -1.31
CA CYS A 38 18.79 -8.54 -1.75
C CYS A 38 19.70 -9.17 -0.70
N ARG A 39 19.75 -8.60 0.51
CA ARG A 39 20.62 -9.06 1.59
C ARG A 39 20.34 -10.48 2.10
N TYR A 40 19.20 -11.05 1.76
CA TYR A 40 18.79 -12.36 2.26
C TYR A 40 18.96 -13.49 1.25
N GLU A 41 19.29 -13.18 0.01
CA GLU A 41 19.71 -14.19 -0.96
C GLU A 41 21.23 -14.32 -0.91
N GLN A 42 21.72 -15.26 -0.10
CA GLN A 42 23.10 -15.71 -0.24
C GLN A 42 23.31 -16.20 -1.68
N SER A 43 24.22 -15.52 -2.33
CA SER A 43 24.90 -15.81 -3.58
C SER A 43 24.89 -17.28 -4.03
N ASP A 44 23.80 -17.74 -4.59
CA ASP A 44 23.94 -18.77 -5.60
C ASP A 44 24.10 -18.04 -6.95
N SER A 45 25.31 -18.02 -7.46
CA SER A 45 25.69 -17.31 -8.70
C SER A 45 25.06 -17.92 -9.96
N GLY A 46 24.20 -18.91 -9.80
CA GLY A 46 23.46 -19.60 -10.85
C GLY A 46 22.09 -18.97 -11.13
N THR A 47 21.62 -19.11 -12.36
CA THR A 47 20.22 -18.84 -12.71
C THR A 47 19.32 -19.88 -12.05
N SER A 48 18.38 -19.46 -11.22
CA SER A 48 17.37 -20.31 -10.61
C SER A 48 16.00 -20.09 -11.27
N SER A 49 15.24 -21.15 -11.38
CA SER A 49 13.84 -21.10 -11.79
C SER A 49 12.99 -21.72 -10.68
N SER A 50 11.93 -21.02 -10.27
CA SER A 50 11.06 -21.49 -9.22
C SER A 50 9.61 -21.44 -9.66
N ALA A 51 8.90 -22.53 -9.45
CA ALA A 51 7.44 -22.54 -9.44
C ALA A 51 6.97 -22.12 -8.05
N PHE A 52 5.95 -21.29 -8.00
CA PHE A 52 5.37 -20.73 -6.77
C PHE A 52 6.42 -20.04 -5.87
N PRO A 53 7.13 -19.03 -6.40
CA PRO A 53 8.06 -18.26 -5.60
C PRO A 53 7.29 -17.56 -4.47
N SER A 54 7.92 -17.46 -3.32
CA SER A 54 7.31 -16.93 -2.10
C SER A 54 7.60 -15.45 -1.86
N ASP A 55 8.33 -14.81 -2.76
CA ASP A 55 8.71 -13.40 -2.70
C ASP A 55 8.56 -12.75 -4.08
N ASP A 56 8.28 -11.46 -4.08
CA ASP A 56 8.03 -10.71 -5.29
C ASP A 56 9.30 -10.07 -5.86
N VAL A 57 9.43 -10.14 -7.18
CA VAL A 57 10.45 -9.41 -7.95
C VAL A 57 10.22 -7.90 -7.88
N PHE A 58 8.95 -7.48 -7.95
CA PHE A 58 8.55 -6.10 -7.72
C PHE A 58 7.88 -6.00 -6.35
N ARG A 59 8.53 -5.34 -5.40
CA ARG A 59 7.99 -5.21 -4.04
C ARG A 59 6.65 -4.47 -4.03
N PRO A 60 5.65 -4.92 -3.23
CA PRO A 60 4.41 -4.20 -3.01
C PRO A 60 4.64 -2.74 -2.59
N LEU A 61 3.79 -1.82 -3.07
CA LEU A 61 3.87 -0.39 -2.74
C LEU A 61 3.26 -0.16 -1.35
N MET A 62 4.06 0.29 -0.38
CA MET A 62 3.62 0.42 1.01
C MET A 62 2.51 1.45 1.22
N ALA A 63 2.59 2.57 0.50
CA ALA A 63 1.67 3.69 0.66
C ALA A 63 0.49 3.67 -0.32
N ASP A 64 0.40 2.71 -1.24
CA ASP A 64 -0.75 2.57 -2.14
C ASP A 64 -1.95 1.98 -1.39
N PRO A 65 -3.07 2.75 -1.19
CA PRO A 65 -4.25 2.24 -0.50
C PRO A 65 -4.91 1.03 -1.18
N LYS A 66 -4.63 0.84 -2.47
CA LYS A 66 -5.17 -0.25 -3.29
C LYS A 66 -4.15 -1.33 -3.63
N GLN A 67 -3.02 -1.35 -2.90
CA GLN A 67 -2.09 -2.47 -2.99
C GLN A 67 -2.70 -3.71 -2.33
N PRO A 68 -2.91 -4.82 -3.06
CA PRO A 68 -3.34 -6.07 -2.45
C PRO A 68 -2.35 -6.54 -1.38
N GLN A 69 -2.83 -6.62 -0.16
CA GLN A 69 -2.11 -7.07 1.02
C GLN A 69 -3.12 -7.36 2.14
N PHE A 70 -2.72 -8.05 3.17
CA PHE A 70 -3.55 -8.25 4.35
C PHE A 70 -3.40 -7.07 5.29
N PHE A 71 -4.51 -6.41 5.61
CA PHE A 71 -4.51 -5.31 6.58
C PHE A 71 -5.84 -5.17 7.31
N ALA A 72 -5.77 -4.53 8.46
CA ALA A 72 -6.91 -3.98 9.18
C ALA A 72 -6.55 -2.57 9.67
N THR A 73 -7.38 -1.58 9.35
CA THR A 73 -7.13 -0.18 9.70
C THR A 73 -8.35 0.44 10.35
N TYR A 74 -8.08 1.40 11.23
CA TYR A 74 -9.05 2.36 11.76
C TYR A 74 -8.73 3.74 11.22
N GLN A 75 -9.73 4.47 10.74
CA GLN A 75 -9.58 5.79 10.17
C GLN A 75 -10.73 6.70 10.61
N SER A 76 -10.40 7.93 11.00
CA SER A 76 -11.37 9.01 11.10
C SER A 76 -11.40 9.75 9.77
N VAL A 77 -12.51 9.65 9.06
CA VAL A 77 -12.70 10.19 7.71
C VAL A 77 -13.56 11.44 7.79
N GLN A 78 -13.03 12.55 7.30
CA GLN A 78 -13.77 13.82 7.16
C GLN A 78 -14.03 14.10 5.69
N ARG A 79 -15.21 14.62 5.41
CA ARG A 79 -15.57 15.10 4.10
C ARG A 79 -15.16 16.53 3.89
N ARG A 80 -14.76 16.83 2.65
CA ARG A 80 -14.36 18.17 2.24
C ARG A 80 -15.38 18.90 1.37
N GLU A 81 -16.42 18.24 0.88
CA GLU A 81 -17.46 18.86 0.03
C GLU A 81 -18.87 18.44 0.46
N PRO A 82 -19.87 19.34 0.30
CA PRO A 82 -21.22 19.18 0.90
C PRO A 82 -22.15 18.18 0.19
N THR A 83 -21.71 17.52 -0.88
CA THR A 83 -22.60 16.74 -1.77
C THR A 83 -22.61 15.26 -1.54
N SER A 84 -21.90 14.75 -0.59
CA SER A 84 -21.62 13.35 -0.47
C SER A 84 -22.45 12.63 0.61
N THR A 85 -22.72 11.36 0.42
CA THR A 85 -23.62 10.51 1.19
C THR A 85 -22.95 9.70 2.31
N VAL A 86 -21.61 9.55 2.31
CA VAL A 86 -20.91 8.70 3.29
C VAL A 86 -20.83 9.31 4.68
N THR A 87 -20.78 10.64 4.74
CA THR A 87 -20.77 11.36 6.01
C THR A 87 -21.66 12.59 5.90
N GLY A 88 -22.53 12.88 6.82
CA GLY A 88 -23.22 14.18 6.85
C GLY A 88 -22.21 15.33 6.80
N VAL A 89 -22.55 16.44 6.17
CA VAL A 89 -21.68 17.62 6.05
C VAL A 89 -21.02 17.98 7.37
N GLY A 90 -19.69 18.04 7.40
CA GLY A 90 -18.93 18.49 8.57
C GLY A 90 -18.77 17.46 9.70
N LYS A 91 -19.27 16.25 9.56
CA LYS A 91 -19.02 15.17 10.54
C LYS A 91 -17.89 14.27 10.07
N SER A 92 -17.04 13.85 11.01
CA SER A 92 -16.13 12.74 10.82
C SER A 92 -16.89 11.43 11.03
N VAL A 93 -16.58 10.43 10.21
CA VAL A 93 -17.07 9.05 10.40
C VAL A 93 -15.86 8.18 10.71
N ASN A 94 -16.03 7.27 11.66
CA ASN A 94 -15.05 6.25 11.98
C ASN A 94 -15.22 5.08 11.03
N VAL A 95 -14.19 4.81 10.23
CA VAL A 95 -14.20 3.76 9.21
C VAL A 95 -13.19 2.69 9.58
N GLY A 96 -13.64 1.45 9.66
CA GLY A 96 -12.80 0.27 9.66
C GLY A 96 -12.56 -0.18 8.22
N SER A 97 -11.30 -0.38 7.82
CA SER A 97 -11.02 -0.94 6.51
C SER A 97 -10.22 -2.23 6.67
N VAL A 98 -10.60 -3.25 5.91
CA VAL A 98 -9.85 -4.51 5.84
C VAL A 98 -9.47 -4.81 4.39
N GLY A 99 -8.28 -5.35 4.21
CA GLY A 99 -7.82 -5.87 2.94
C GLY A 99 -7.39 -7.32 3.07
N PHE A 100 -7.80 -8.13 2.11
CA PHE A 100 -7.37 -9.51 1.98
C PHE A 100 -6.87 -9.67 0.54
N GLY A 101 -5.58 -9.80 0.36
CA GLY A 101 -5.05 -9.95 -0.99
C GLY A 101 -3.54 -10.15 -1.01
N GLU A 102 -3.09 -10.66 -2.14
CA GLU A 102 -1.68 -10.96 -2.36
C GLU A 102 -1.37 -11.03 -3.86
N ASN A 103 -0.09 -10.93 -4.19
CA ASN A 103 0.46 -11.31 -5.47
C ASN A 103 1.04 -12.73 -5.36
N PHE A 104 0.32 -13.71 -5.89
CA PHE A 104 0.75 -15.11 -5.89
C PHE A 104 1.67 -15.35 -7.10
N GLY A 105 2.98 -15.50 -6.87
CA GLY A 105 3.91 -15.88 -7.92
C GLY A 105 3.59 -17.28 -8.46
N PHE A 106 3.45 -17.42 -9.78
CA PHE A 106 3.31 -18.72 -10.43
C PHE A 106 4.65 -19.26 -10.88
N TYR A 107 5.46 -18.39 -11.47
CA TYR A 107 6.76 -18.76 -11.97
C TYR A 107 7.72 -17.56 -11.92
N SER A 108 8.95 -17.83 -11.53
CA SER A 108 10.03 -16.86 -11.62
C SER A 108 11.31 -17.48 -12.16
N LYS A 109 12.11 -16.66 -12.86
CA LYS A 109 13.46 -16.98 -13.26
C LYS A 109 14.36 -15.85 -12.79
N ARG A 110 15.33 -16.18 -11.92
CA ARG A 110 16.16 -15.19 -11.23
C ARG A 110 17.64 -15.57 -11.27
N GLN A 111 18.48 -14.56 -11.21
CA GLN A 111 19.90 -14.65 -10.90
C GLN A 111 20.17 -13.65 -9.76
N GLY A 112 20.28 -14.14 -8.53
CA GLY A 112 20.18 -13.29 -7.34
C GLY A 112 18.86 -12.56 -7.30
N CYS A 113 18.89 -11.24 -7.16
CA CYS A 113 17.68 -10.40 -7.16
C CYS A 113 17.16 -10.04 -8.56
N ASN A 114 17.98 -10.23 -9.59
CA ASN A 114 17.60 -9.92 -10.97
C ASN A 114 16.72 -11.02 -11.54
N GLY A 115 15.81 -10.66 -12.42
CA GLY A 115 14.98 -11.63 -13.10
C GLY A 115 13.56 -11.15 -13.35
N TRP A 116 12.69 -12.09 -13.61
CA TRP A 116 11.29 -11.81 -13.88
C TRP A 116 10.38 -12.82 -13.19
N GLN A 117 9.15 -12.43 -13.00
CA GLN A 117 8.10 -13.21 -12.35
C GLN A 117 6.76 -12.93 -13.00
N VAL A 118 5.96 -13.97 -13.19
CA VAL A 118 4.55 -13.89 -13.51
C VAL A 118 3.73 -14.52 -12.40
N GLY A 119 2.55 -13.98 -12.13
CA GLY A 119 1.70 -14.46 -11.05
C GLY A 119 0.23 -14.17 -11.24
N LEU A 120 -0.53 -14.34 -10.17
CA LEU A 120 -1.92 -13.94 -10.00
C LEU A 120 -2.00 -12.90 -8.89
N LEU A 121 -2.54 -11.74 -9.22
CA LEU A 121 -2.93 -10.73 -8.26
C LEU A 121 -4.40 -10.96 -7.89
N ALA A 122 -4.73 -11.05 -6.61
CA ALA A 122 -6.10 -11.10 -6.14
C ALA A 122 -6.25 -10.33 -4.84
N GLY A 123 -7.40 -9.67 -4.64
CA GLY A 123 -7.67 -8.97 -3.40
C GLY A 123 -9.10 -8.47 -3.26
N VAL A 124 -9.47 -8.26 -2.01
CA VAL A 124 -10.74 -7.64 -1.59
C VAL A 124 -10.41 -6.52 -0.63
N PHE A 125 -11.07 -5.38 -0.79
CA PHE A 125 -10.96 -4.22 0.10
C PHE A 125 -12.34 -3.84 0.59
N SER A 126 -12.60 -3.97 1.87
CA SER A 126 -13.91 -3.69 2.47
C SER A 126 -13.80 -2.55 3.48
N GLN A 127 -14.80 -1.65 3.47
CA GLN A 127 -14.94 -0.55 4.42
C GLN A 127 -16.20 -0.72 5.23
N PHE A 128 -16.09 -0.45 6.52
CA PHE A 128 -17.17 -0.59 7.49
C PHE A 128 -17.38 0.74 8.23
N ASN A 129 -18.63 1.15 8.37
CA ASN A 129 -19.02 2.27 9.23
C ASN A 129 -19.02 1.80 10.69
N LEU A 130 -17.99 2.17 11.45
CA LEU A 130 -17.88 1.78 12.86
C LEU A 130 -18.78 2.60 13.79
N ASP A 131 -19.40 3.69 13.30
CA ASP A 131 -20.36 4.48 14.06
C ASP A 131 -21.78 3.93 13.94
N ALA A 132 -22.03 3.01 12.99
CA ALA A 132 -23.29 2.29 12.86
C ALA A 132 -23.41 1.18 13.91
N PRO A 133 -24.64 0.84 14.40
CA PRO A 133 -24.86 -0.15 15.45
C PRO A 133 -24.29 -1.54 15.17
N SER A 134 -24.26 -1.95 13.89
CA SER A 134 -23.77 -3.27 13.44
C SER A 134 -22.44 -3.21 12.68
N SER A 135 -21.76 -2.04 12.68
CA SER A 135 -20.54 -1.85 11.87
C SER A 135 -20.80 -2.15 10.40
N ASP A 136 -21.75 -1.45 9.81
CA ASP A 136 -22.32 -1.76 8.50
C ASP A 136 -21.28 -1.70 7.39
N LEU A 137 -21.35 -2.62 6.45
CA LEU A 137 -20.53 -2.62 5.25
C LEU A 137 -20.91 -1.41 4.37
N ILE A 138 -19.94 -0.54 4.11
CA ILE A 138 -20.11 0.61 3.20
C ILE A 138 -19.86 0.18 1.77
N ASN A 139 -18.70 -0.42 1.52
CA ASN A 139 -18.20 -0.76 0.18
C ASN A 139 -17.27 -1.97 0.23
N ALA A 140 -17.29 -2.76 -0.84
CA ALA A 140 -16.31 -3.81 -1.10
C ALA A 140 -15.82 -3.72 -2.55
N ASP A 141 -14.49 -3.62 -2.73
CA ASP A 141 -13.84 -3.67 -4.03
C ASP A 141 -13.11 -5.00 -4.19
N TYR A 142 -13.31 -5.63 -5.34
CA TYR A 142 -12.67 -6.88 -5.73
C TYR A 142 -11.68 -6.61 -6.85
N ILE A 143 -10.49 -7.16 -6.76
CA ILE A 143 -9.46 -7.05 -7.79
C ILE A 143 -8.91 -8.43 -8.11
N VAL A 144 -8.74 -8.71 -9.40
CA VAL A 144 -8.06 -9.91 -9.89
C VAL A 144 -7.28 -9.57 -11.15
N GLY A 145 -6.06 -10.08 -11.29
CA GLY A 145 -5.26 -9.76 -12.47
C GLY A 145 -3.98 -10.59 -12.58
N ILE A 146 -3.27 -10.34 -13.66
CA ILE A 146 -2.01 -11.03 -14.00
C ILE A 146 -0.89 -9.98 -13.99
N PRO A 147 -0.03 -9.96 -12.97
CA PRO A 147 1.18 -9.15 -12.94
C PRO A 147 2.34 -9.88 -13.62
N LEU A 148 3.10 -9.13 -14.42
CA LEU A 148 4.42 -9.46 -14.91
C LEU A 148 5.40 -8.47 -14.30
N SER A 149 6.35 -8.97 -13.53
CA SER A 149 7.36 -8.16 -12.85
C SER A 149 8.75 -8.48 -13.37
N TRP A 150 9.61 -7.49 -13.42
CA TRP A 150 10.99 -7.61 -13.84
C TRP A 150 11.89 -6.73 -12.98
N ARG A 151 13.13 -7.19 -12.71
CA ARG A 151 14.15 -6.45 -11.96
C ARG A 151 15.52 -6.63 -12.59
N HIS A 152 16.25 -5.52 -12.64
CA HIS A 152 17.67 -5.50 -12.97
C HIS A 152 18.38 -4.43 -12.13
N GLY A 153 19.25 -4.87 -11.23
CA GLY A 153 19.93 -4.00 -10.26
C GLY A 153 18.95 -3.20 -9.42
N ALA A 154 19.12 -1.89 -9.43
CA ALA A 154 18.27 -0.94 -8.70
C ALA A 154 16.89 -0.74 -9.32
N TRP A 155 16.68 -1.13 -10.56
CA TRP A 155 15.43 -0.93 -11.29
C TRP A 155 14.51 -2.14 -11.18
N SER A 156 13.24 -1.89 -10.95
CA SER A 156 12.21 -2.91 -11.10
C SER A 156 10.97 -2.32 -11.79
N THR A 157 10.27 -3.18 -12.53
CA THR A 157 9.09 -2.81 -13.29
C THR A 157 8.00 -3.84 -13.05
N ARG A 158 6.76 -3.38 -12.92
CA ARG A 158 5.57 -4.22 -12.92
C ARG A 158 4.62 -3.73 -14.00
N VAL A 159 4.19 -4.64 -14.85
CA VAL A 159 3.04 -4.45 -15.76
C VAL A 159 1.97 -5.42 -15.31
N ARG A 160 0.73 -4.95 -15.14
CA ARG A 160 -0.39 -5.80 -14.78
C ARG A 160 -1.61 -5.50 -15.63
N LEU A 161 -2.29 -6.55 -16.04
CA LEU A 161 -3.66 -6.50 -16.55
C LEU A 161 -4.56 -6.98 -15.41
N TYR A 162 -5.53 -6.18 -15.01
CA TYR A 162 -6.42 -6.56 -13.93
C TYR A 162 -7.84 -6.06 -14.14
N HIS A 163 -8.78 -6.80 -13.57
CA HIS A 163 -10.17 -6.42 -13.40
C HIS A 163 -10.41 -5.90 -11.99
N GLN A 164 -11.18 -4.82 -11.87
CA GLN A 164 -11.72 -4.36 -10.59
C GLN A 164 -13.23 -4.17 -10.72
N SER A 165 -13.96 -4.66 -9.71
CA SER A 165 -15.39 -4.38 -9.52
C SER A 165 -15.65 -3.85 -8.12
N SER A 166 -16.72 -3.07 -7.97
CA SER A 166 -17.04 -2.39 -6.73
C SER A 166 -18.51 -2.55 -6.37
N HIS A 167 -18.78 -2.88 -5.11
CA HIS A 167 -20.12 -3.14 -4.60
C HIS A 167 -20.38 -2.34 -3.32
N VAL A 168 -21.57 -1.75 -3.22
CA VAL A 168 -22.06 -1.09 -2.01
C VAL A 168 -22.68 -2.12 -1.08
N GLY A 169 -22.53 -1.93 0.23
CA GLY A 169 -23.19 -2.75 1.25
C GLY A 169 -24.69 -2.57 1.26
N ASP A 170 -25.43 -3.64 1.52
CA ASP A 170 -26.90 -3.61 1.53
C ASP A 170 -27.43 -2.76 2.70
N GLU A 171 -26.80 -2.84 3.87
CA GLU A 171 -27.18 -2.03 5.03
C GLU A 171 -26.99 -0.53 4.74
N PHE A 172 -25.86 -0.18 4.09
CA PHE A 172 -25.62 1.20 3.68
C PHE A 172 -26.72 1.72 2.73
N LEU A 173 -27.15 0.89 1.77
CA LEU A 173 -28.22 1.26 0.84
C LEU A 173 -29.58 1.43 1.53
N LEU A 174 -29.90 0.58 2.51
CA LEU A 174 -31.14 0.68 3.30
C LEU A 174 -31.19 1.96 4.14
N GLU A 175 -30.05 2.37 4.71
CA GLU A 175 -29.95 3.60 5.49
C GLU A 175 -29.87 4.86 4.62
N ASN A 176 -29.48 4.73 3.36
CA ASN A 176 -29.29 5.84 2.43
C ASN A 176 -30.12 5.66 1.14
N PRO A 177 -31.45 5.68 1.20
CA PRO A 177 -32.30 5.37 0.04
C PRO A 177 -32.15 6.35 -1.12
N GLY A 178 -31.52 7.51 -0.91
CA GLY A 178 -31.18 8.48 -1.96
C GLY A 178 -29.82 8.26 -2.62
N PHE A 179 -29.06 7.25 -2.20
CA PHE A 179 -27.76 6.95 -2.79
C PHE A 179 -27.93 6.32 -4.17
N ASN A 180 -27.32 6.94 -5.18
CA ASN A 180 -27.35 6.45 -6.54
C ASN A 180 -26.14 5.51 -6.77
N ARG A 181 -26.37 4.22 -6.68
CA ARG A 181 -25.36 3.20 -6.95
C ARG A 181 -24.90 3.26 -8.40
N VAL A 182 -23.58 3.30 -8.60
CA VAL A 182 -22.94 3.17 -9.91
C VAL A 182 -22.50 1.72 -10.11
N ASN A 183 -22.75 1.13 -11.29
CA ASN A 183 -22.12 -0.14 -11.64
C ASN A 183 -20.67 0.12 -12.03
N LEU A 184 -19.77 0.14 -11.04
CA LEU A 184 -18.37 0.47 -11.26
C LEU A 184 -17.55 -0.82 -11.45
N SER A 185 -17.09 -1.01 -12.67
CA SER A 185 -16.28 -2.16 -13.06
C SER A 185 -15.36 -1.78 -14.21
N PHE A 186 -14.12 -2.24 -14.22
CA PHE A 186 -13.18 -1.95 -15.31
C PHE A 186 -12.05 -2.96 -15.42
N GLU A 187 -11.48 -3.06 -16.62
CA GLU A 187 -10.21 -3.71 -16.90
C GLU A 187 -9.14 -2.65 -17.19
N GLU A 188 -8.02 -2.76 -16.51
CA GLU A 188 -6.91 -1.81 -16.61
C GLU A 188 -5.59 -2.50 -16.95
N VAL A 189 -4.82 -1.90 -17.85
CA VAL A 189 -3.38 -2.14 -17.99
C VAL A 189 -2.65 -1.05 -17.23
N GLU A 190 -1.84 -1.46 -16.26
CA GLU A 190 -0.99 -0.57 -15.47
C GLU A 190 0.47 -0.92 -15.69
N ALA A 191 1.32 0.08 -15.77
CA ALA A 191 2.78 -0.08 -15.75
C ALA A 191 3.39 0.85 -14.71
N ILE A 192 4.23 0.31 -13.82
CA ILE A 192 4.98 1.08 -12.81
C ILE A 192 6.45 0.68 -12.87
N VAL A 193 7.31 1.68 -12.91
CA VAL A 193 8.77 1.55 -12.79
C VAL A 193 9.20 2.06 -11.42
N SER A 194 10.12 1.37 -10.78
CA SER A 194 10.68 1.80 -9.51
C SER A 194 12.21 1.74 -9.54
N TYR A 195 12.82 2.68 -8.83
CA TYR A 195 14.25 2.77 -8.61
C TYR A 195 14.57 2.76 -7.13
N GLU A 196 15.49 1.92 -6.71
CA GLU A 196 15.92 1.75 -5.33
C GLU A 196 17.37 2.17 -5.14
N TYR A 197 17.60 3.09 -4.19
CA TYR A 197 18.94 3.52 -3.83
C TYR A 197 19.07 3.58 -2.31
N ARG A 198 19.94 2.74 -1.76
CA ARG A 198 20.15 2.62 -0.32
C ARG A 198 18.80 2.35 0.40
N TRP A 199 18.34 3.31 1.16
CA TRP A 199 17.13 3.25 1.98
C TRP A 199 15.92 3.96 1.36
N ILE A 200 16.08 4.47 0.14
CA ILE A 200 15.05 5.19 -0.62
C ILE A 200 14.60 4.32 -1.79
N ARG A 201 13.30 4.25 -2.01
CA ARG A 201 12.68 3.76 -3.24
C ARG A 201 11.79 4.84 -3.81
N MET A 202 11.92 5.14 -5.09
CA MET A 202 11.03 6.01 -5.84
C MET A 202 10.33 5.19 -6.92
N TYR A 203 9.11 5.53 -7.25
CA TYR A 203 8.39 4.88 -8.33
C TYR A 203 7.48 5.86 -9.06
N ALA A 204 7.21 5.56 -10.32
CA ALA A 204 6.25 6.27 -11.15
C ALA A 204 5.68 5.35 -12.22
N GLY A 205 4.47 5.66 -12.67
CA GLY A 205 3.80 4.90 -13.70
C GLY A 205 2.42 5.44 -14.00
N GLY A 206 1.64 4.63 -14.69
CA GLY A 206 0.28 4.98 -15.04
C GLY A 206 -0.53 3.78 -15.49
N GLY A 207 -1.81 4.01 -15.70
CA GLY A 207 -2.77 3.02 -16.13
C GLY A 207 -3.70 3.53 -17.21
N TYR A 208 -4.23 2.59 -17.97
CA TYR A 208 -5.20 2.82 -19.03
C TYR A 208 -6.36 1.84 -18.92
N LEU A 209 -7.59 2.36 -18.79
CA LEU A 209 -8.80 1.55 -18.75
C LEU A 209 -9.14 1.05 -20.17
N ILE A 210 -8.98 -0.25 -20.39
CA ILE A 210 -9.30 -0.90 -21.67
C ILE A 210 -10.82 -0.99 -21.83
N HIS A 211 -11.47 -1.52 -20.81
CA HIS A 211 -12.93 -1.60 -20.69
C HIS A 211 -13.36 -0.95 -19.39
N ARG A 212 -14.54 -0.37 -19.35
CA ARG A 212 -15.04 0.39 -18.20
C ARG A 212 -16.56 0.47 -18.15
N GLU A 213 -17.10 0.34 -16.98
CA GLU A 213 -18.48 0.60 -16.61
C GLU A 213 -18.50 1.59 -15.43
N PRO A 214 -19.15 2.74 -15.54
CA PRO A 214 -19.90 3.22 -16.73
C PRO A 214 -18.96 3.66 -17.87
N ALA A 215 -19.46 3.55 -19.11
CA ALA A 215 -18.65 3.80 -20.32
C ALA A 215 -18.11 5.25 -20.45
N GLN A 216 -18.67 6.18 -19.67
CA GLN A 216 -18.28 7.58 -19.65
C GLN A 216 -17.00 7.86 -18.84
N LEU A 217 -16.56 6.94 -17.98
CA LEU A 217 -15.33 7.13 -17.19
C LEU A 217 -14.15 7.45 -18.09
N ASP A 218 -13.34 8.42 -17.72
CA ASP A 218 -12.07 8.69 -18.39
C ASP A 218 -11.07 7.54 -18.21
N ARG A 219 -10.07 7.47 -19.10
CA ARG A 219 -9.27 6.24 -19.23
C ARG A 219 -7.91 6.29 -18.56
N HIS A 220 -7.37 7.48 -18.31
CA HIS A 220 -5.98 7.60 -17.93
C HIS A 220 -5.82 7.90 -16.44
N ARG A 221 -4.79 7.30 -15.86
CA ARG A 221 -4.30 7.68 -14.54
C ARG A 221 -2.79 7.66 -14.49
N VAL A 222 -2.24 8.43 -13.56
CA VAL A 222 -0.81 8.42 -13.23
C VAL A 222 -0.66 8.17 -11.74
N GLN A 223 0.46 7.54 -11.38
CA GLN A 223 0.83 7.23 -9.99
C GLN A 223 2.32 7.45 -9.82
N TRP A 224 2.71 8.04 -8.70
CA TRP A 224 4.11 8.15 -8.30
C TRP A 224 4.21 8.16 -6.78
N GLY A 225 5.41 7.88 -6.29
CA GLY A 225 5.61 7.88 -4.85
C GLY A 225 7.04 7.62 -4.43
N MET A 226 7.22 7.63 -3.11
CA MET A 226 8.50 7.40 -2.48
C MET A 226 8.31 6.60 -1.20
N GLU A 227 9.25 5.71 -0.93
CA GLU A 227 9.33 4.91 0.29
C GLU A 227 10.72 5.05 0.91
N LEU A 228 10.75 5.18 2.22
CA LEU A 228 11.97 5.26 3.02
C LEU A 228 11.98 4.11 4.02
N ARG A 229 13.12 3.46 4.15
CA ARG A 229 13.37 2.43 5.18
C ARG A 229 14.58 2.83 5.99
N GLY A 230 14.38 3.10 7.27
CA GLY A 230 15.47 3.45 8.18
C GLY A 230 16.36 2.25 8.56
N PRO A 231 17.32 2.47 9.45
CA PRO A 231 18.17 1.39 9.94
C PRO A 231 17.36 0.34 10.69
N THR A 232 17.68 -0.92 10.44
CA THR A 232 17.08 -2.07 11.13
C THR A 232 17.81 -2.29 12.44
N VAL A 233 17.07 -2.36 13.55
CA VAL A 233 17.61 -2.60 14.90
C VAL A 233 16.91 -3.81 15.53
N HIS A 234 17.49 -4.40 16.57
CA HIS A 234 16.78 -5.39 17.36
C HIS A 234 15.54 -4.75 18.01
N SER A 235 14.42 -5.44 18.01
CA SER A 235 13.17 -4.93 18.59
C SER A 235 13.31 -4.76 20.12
N PRO A 236 13.24 -3.54 20.66
CA PRO A 236 13.53 -3.31 22.09
C PRO A 236 12.45 -3.89 23.01
N PHE A 237 11.19 -4.00 22.57
CA PHE A 237 10.07 -4.45 23.40
C PHE A 237 9.72 -5.91 23.16
N LEU A 238 9.64 -6.34 21.91
CA LEU A 238 9.23 -7.68 21.52
C LEU A 238 10.41 -8.64 21.33
N GLY A 239 11.63 -8.13 21.24
CA GLY A 239 12.83 -8.95 21.03
C GLY A 239 13.14 -9.90 22.21
N SER A 240 12.72 -9.57 23.44
CA SER A 240 12.82 -10.45 24.59
C SER A 240 11.85 -11.65 24.52
N MET A 241 10.69 -11.46 23.87
CA MET A 241 9.67 -12.50 23.71
C MET A 241 9.89 -13.31 22.43
N VAL A 242 10.44 -12.69 21.39
CA VAL A 242 10.69 -13.29 20.08
C VAL A 242 12.14 -13.08 19.69
N PRO A 243 13.03 -14.04 19.99
CA PRO A 243 14.45 -13.93 19.66
C PRO A 243 14.70 -13.66 18.16
N GLY A 244 15.59 -12.71 17.87
CA GLY A 244 15.95 -12.32 16.52
C GLY A 244 14.92 -11.41 15.82
N LEU A 245 13.91 -10.91 16.54
CA LEU A 245 12.97 -9.97 15.98
C LEU A 245 13.65 -8.61 15.74
N GLN A 246 13.54 -8.12 14.54
CA GLN A 246 14.07 -6.84 14.07
C GLN A 246 12.96 -5.81 13.92
N LEU A 247 13.30 -4.54 14.10
CA LEU A 247 12.44 -3.38 13.93
C LEU A 247 13.06 -2.42 12.93
N THR A 248 12.29 -2.04 11.91
CA THR A 248 12.70 -1.09 10.87
C THR A 248 11.70 0.05 10.82
N PRO A 249 12.08 1.31 11.06
CA PRO A 249 11.21 2.46 10.83
C PRO A 249 10.97 2.64 9.33
N VAL A 250 9.73 2.93 8.95
CA VAL A 250 9.32 3.10 7.56
C VAL A 250 8.47 4.36 7.37
N LEU A 251 8.64 4.99 6.23
CA LEU A 251 7.84 6.13 5.77
C LEU A 251 7.53 5.94 4.30
N GLY A 252 6.35 6.32 3.84
CA GLY A 252 5.98 6.25 2.44
C GLY A 252 5.00 7.33 2.07
N ALA A 253 5.03 7.73 0.81
CA ALA A 253 4.05 8.61 0.21
C ALA A 253 3.67 8.07 -1.17
N ASP A 254 2.38 7.99 -1.44
CA ASP A 254 1.79 7.62 -2.73
C ASP A 254 0.91 8.76 -3.23
N PHE A 255 1.03 9.04 -4.50
CA PHE A 255 0.26 10.07 -5.18
C PHE A 255 -0.39 9.47 -6.41
N LYS A 256 -1.69 9.73 -6.60
CA LYS A 256 -2.45 9.33 -7.78
C LYS A 256 -3.22 10.51 -8.35
N ALA A 257 -3.25 10.62 -9.66
CA ALA A 257 -4.12 11.56 -10.36
C ALA A 257 -4.84 10.82 -11.49
N PHE A 258 -6.14 11.09 -11.62
CA PHE A 258 -7.03 10.46 -12.57
C PHE A 258 -7.57 11.52 -13.52
N GLU A 259 -7.65 11.20 -14.81
CA GLU A 259 -8.27 12.05 -15.83
C GLU A 259 -9.72 12.38 -15.43
N GLU A 260 -10.52 11.39 -15.04
CA GLU A 260 -11.89 11.47 -14.52
C GLU A 260 -12.04 12.53 -13.41
N LEU A 261 -11.02 12.73 -12.60
CA LEU A 261 -11.00 13.68 -11.49
C LEU A 261 -10.21 14.94 -11.82
N ARG A 262 -10.09 15.27 -13.12
CA ARG A 262 -9.39 16.46 -13.63
C ARG A 262 -7.94 16.56 -13.13
N TRP A 263 -7.28 15.41 -13.02
CA TRP A 263 -5.88 15.32 -12.58
C TRP A 263 -5.60 15.87 -11.17
N ILE A 264 -6.64 15.99 -10.32
CA ILE A 264 -6.45 16.40 -8.92
C ILE A 264 -5.65 15.31 -8.22
N ILE A 265 -4.60 15.74 -7.50
CA ILE A 265 -3.70 14.82 -6.82
C ILE A 265 -4.36 14.29 -5.55
N ASN A 266 -4.44 12.97 -5.47
CA ASN A 266 -4.79 12.23 -4.26
C ASN A 266 -3.50 11.78 -3.60
N SER A 267 -3.35 12.02 -2.31
CA SER A 267 -2.13 11.73 -1.55
C SER A 267 -2.41 10.83 -0.36
N ASN A 268 -1.60 9.79 -0.20
CA ASN A 268 -1.56 8.96 1.00
C ASN A 268 -0.14 8.96 1.56
N VAL A 269 0.00 9.36 2.81
CA VAL A 269 1.28 9.35 3.52
C VAL A 269 1.16 8.39 4.69
N ILE A 270 2.13 7.50 4.80
CA ILE A 270 2.20 6.51 5.87
C ILE A 270 3.51 6.65 6.64
N GLY A 271 3.50 6.32 7.91
CA GLY A 271 4.71 6.23 8.72
C GLY A 271 4.53 5.29 9.89
N GLY A 272 5.57 4.57 10.26
CA GLY A 272 5.51 3.63 11.36
C GLY A 272 6.67 2.64 11.38
N PHE A 273 6.37 1.41 11.76
CA PHE A 273 7.38 0.39 12.00
C PHE A 273 7.03 -0.92 11.30
N GLU A 274 8.07 -1.58 10.83
CA GLU A 274 8.03 -2.93 10.28
C GLU A 274 8.81 -3.87 11.19
N TRP A 275 8.17 -4.96 11.63
CA TRP A 275 8.82 -6.07 12.32
C TRP A 275 9.08 -7.20 11.34
N SER A 276 10.30 -7.71 11.39
CA SER A 276 10.74 -8.84 10.58
C SER A 276 11.70 -9.72 11.35
N ARG A 277 11.98 -10.92 10.85
CA ARG A 277 13.07 -11.77 11.32
C ARG A 277 14.02 -12.05 10.17
N PRO A 278 15.33 -12.16 10.41
CA PRO A 278 16.27 -12.57 9.38
C PRO A 278 15.80 -13.84 8.66
N GLY A 279 15.77 -13.82 7.34
CA GLY A 279 15.30 -14.93 6.52
C GLY A 279 13.77 -15.15 6.49
N ALA A 280 12.98 -14.42 7.28
CA ALA A 280 11.53 -14.49 7.17
C ALA A 280 11.01 -13.63 6.02
N LYS A 281 10.13 -14.20 5.22
CA LYS A 281 9.49 -13.51 4.10
C LYS A 281 8.32 -12.64 4.55
N ARG A 282 7.65 -13.04 5.62
CA ARG A 282 6.52 -12.30 6.21
C ARG A 282 7.01 -11.19 7.11
N ARG A 283 6.41 -10.01 6.95
CA ARG A 283 6.71 -8.80 7.71
C ARG A 283 5.41 -8.25 8.28
N PHE A 284 5.44 -7.86 9.53
CA PHE A 284 4.30 -7.24 10.20
C PHE A 284 4.57 -5.74 10.32
N ARG A 285 3.59 -4.91 9.99
CA ARG A 285 3.71 -3.45 10.09
C ARG A 285 2.62 -2.86 10.94
N PHE A 286 2.97 -1.88 11.72
CA PHE A 286 2.05 -0.92 12.31
C PHE A 286 2.32 0.44 11.67
N LEU A 287 1.29 1.00 11.01
CA LEU A 287 1.42 2.25 10.27
C LEU A 287 0.33 3.23 10.70
N VAL A 288 0.71 4.48 10.85
CA VAL A 288 -0.21 5.62 10.87
C VAL A 288 -0.31 6.13 9.45
N ASN A 289 -1.51 6.46 8.99
CA ASN A 289 -1.74 6.98 7.65
C ASN A 289 -2.47 8.31 7.69
N TYR A 290 -2.15 9.18 6.76
CA TYR A 290 -2.88 10.40 6.43
C TYR A 290 -3.21 10.39 4.95
N TYR A 291 -4.49 10.47 4.63
CA TYR A 291 -4.98 10.52 3.27
C TYR A 291 -5.71 11.85 3.00
N ARG A 292 -5.49 12.40 1.81
CA ARG A 292 -6.21 13.57 1.31
C ARG A 292 -6.40 13.48 -0.18
N GLY A 293 -7.66 13.56 -0.63
CA GLY A 293 -8.01 13.48 -2.03
C GLY A 293 -9.39 12.91 -2.23
N PHE A 294 -9.64 12.36 -3.40
CA PHE A 294 -10.85 11.60 -3.69
C PHE A 294 -10.76 10.21 -3.04
N TYR A 295 -11.89 9.71 -2.55
CA TYR A 295 -11.93 8.46 -1.80
C TYR A 295 -11.35 7.31 -2.65
N PRO A 296 -10.40 6.51 -2.14
CA PRO A 296 -9.69 5.53 -2.95
C PRO A 296 -10.50 4.26 -3.25
N TYR A 297 -11.70 4.14 -2.69
CA TYR A 297 -12.55 2.96 -2.79
C TYR A 297 -13.77 3.22 -3.64
N GLY A 298 -13.98 2.35 -4.59
CA GLY A 298 -14.82 2.31 -5.76
C GLY A 298 -16.04 3.20 -5.83
N GLN A 299 -17.13 2.86 -5.14
CA GLN A 299 -18.41 3.56 -5.29
C GLN A 299 -18.38 5.05 -4.90
N PHE A 300 -17.38 5.44 -4.14
CA PHE A 300 -17.21 6.81 -3.62
C PHE A 300 -16.03 7.56 -4.26
N PHE A 301 -15.56 7.10 -5.42
CA PHE A 301 -14.38 7.64 -6.11
C PHE A 301 -14.47 9.14 -6.45
N SER A 302 -15.69 9.69 -6.53
CA SER A 302 -15.92 11.12 -6.81
C SER A 302 -15.99 11.98 -5.55
N GLU A 303 -15.88 11.39 -4.34
CA GLU A 303 -15.99 12.10 -3.09
C GLU A 303 -14.63 12.55 -2.55
N LYS A 304 -14.49 13.83 -2.21
CA LYS A 304 -13.28 14.35 -1.60
C LYS A 304 -13.30 14.16 -0.10
N VAL A 305 -12.26 13.52 0.40
CA VAL A 305 -12.10 13.20 1.82
C VAL A 305 -10.73 13.60 2.33
N GLU A 306 -10.64 13.71 3.64
CA GLU A 306 -9.40 13.76 4.39
C GLU A 306 -9.53 12.79 5.54
N SER A 307 -8.56 11.93 5.73
CA SER A 307 -8.57 10.97 6.82
C SER A 307 -7.22 10.84 7.50
N ILE A 308 -7.29 10.53 8.79
CA ILE A 308 -6.16 10.11 9.59
C ILE A 308 -6.51 8.80 10.28
N GLY A 309 -5.57 7.88 10.34
CA GLY A 309 -5.81 6.59 10.95
C GLY A 309 -4.55 5.82 11.25
N PHE A 310 -4.74 4.60 11.68
CA PHE A 310 -3.64 3.65 11.89
C PHE A 310 -4.12 2.24 11.51
N GLY A 311 -3.16 1.37 11.31
CA GLY A 311 -3.48 -0.01 10.97
C GLY A 311 -2.32 -0.97 11.10
N PHE A 312 -2.70 -2.23 11.03
CA PHE A 312 -1.81 -3.37 11.02
C PHE A 312 -1.81 -4.00 9.64
N TYR A 313 -0.62 -4.36 9.17
CA TYR A 313 -0.42 -4.90 7.83
C TYR A 313 0.47 -6.14 7.92
N LEU A 314 0.11 -7.17 7.17
CA LEU A 314 0.97 -8.33 6.94
C LEU A 314 1.43 -8.29 5.48
N ALA A 315 2.75 -8.12 5.29
CA ALA A 315 3.38 -8.11 3.99
C ALA A 315 4.18 -9.40 3.78
N PHE A 316 4.24 -9.86 2.54
CA PHE A 316 4.94 -11.05 2.10
C PHE A 316 6.13 -10.70 1.23
#